data_1b4300f69ac82ae8334ed41f55e20a80
#
_entry.id   1b4300f69ac82ae8334ed41f55e20a80
#
_cell.length_a   1.000
_cell.length_b   1.000
_cell.length_c   1.000
_cell.angle_alpha   90.00
_cell.angle_beta   90.00
_cell.angle_gamma   90.00
#
_symmetry.space_group_name_H-M   'P 1'
#
loop_
_entity.id
_entity.type
_entity.pdbx_description
1 polymer ?
#
loop_
_entity_poly.entity_id
_entity_poly.type
_entity_poly.pdbx_seq_one_letter_code
_entity_poly.pdbx_strand_id
1 'polypeptide(L)'
;MGMVHTTGPAPSFGLSDGDDPIFNPTATSSYTGPVRTESDSLGSMDIPAEAYWGIHTARALNNFPITRRALSNYPDLVRALVRVKQAAALANKEIGAIDADKADLIVEVCEEIYNGALHDEFVLGVLQGGAGTSTNMSTNEIIANRALEKLGHTKGDYDHFHPIDDVNRSQSTNDAYPTSVKLAMVFGLQRLLEEHSLLTQAFRNKGAEFHDVVKIGRTQMQDAVPMTLGQEFNSFGTTLSEDHERLSEIIPWMCETNLGATAIGTGITADSRYAEAASRHLAELTGLPFVTAPDLIEATSDTGIFMTLSGTLKRAAVKLSKICNDLRLLSSGPQAGFGEINLPARQAGSSIMPGKVNPVIPEVVNQVAFTVIGADATVTAAVEAGQLQLNAFEPVIASSILQSLAWMTNSFRTLRLNCVDGITANRDRLAAMVASSVGVITALIPVIGYEEAAKLAKQALATGAPIRELVVQAGLMSFEDVDAALQPEKLSNSGG
;
A
#
# COMPACT_ATOMS: atom_id res chain seq x y z
N MET A 1 4.72 57.83 11.34
CA MET A 1 4.94 56.85 12.41
C MET A 1 5.57 55.65 11.78
N GLY A 2 6.90 55.52 11.89
CA GLY A 2 7.66 54.49 11.20
C GLY A 2 7.46 53.12 11.84
N MET A 3 7.15 52.12 11.03
CA MET A 3 7.25 50.73 11.43
C MET A 3 8.73 50.33 11.48
N VAL A 4 9.19 50.00 12.64
CA VAL A 4 10.51 49.40 12.87
C VAL A 4 10.41 47.92 12.43
N HIS A 5 11.01 47.60 11.29
CA HIS A 5 11.28 46.20 10.92
C HIS A 5 12.38 45.65 11.84
N THR A 6 11.99 44.89 12.85
CA THR A 6 12.94 44.04 13.58
C THR A 6 13.24 42.85 12.72
N THR A 7 14.42 42.83 12.11
CA THR A 7 15.02 41.63 11.53
C THR A 7 15.32 40.65 12.68
N GLY A 8 14.45 39.66 12.86
CA GLY A 8 14.70 38.55 13.74
C GLY A 8 15.90 37.72 13.21
N PRO A 9 16.62 36.99 14.07
CA PRO A 9 17.73 36.15 13.63
C PRO A 9 17.24 35.11 12.61
N ALA A 10 18.10 34.82 11.61
CA ALA A 10 17.85 33.82 10.58
C ALA A 10 17.50 32.46 11.22
N PRO A 11 16.52 31.72 10.67
CA PRO A 11 16.11 30.43 11.20
C PRO A 11 17.25 29.43 11.06
N SER A 12 17.49 28.68 12.14
CA SER A 12 18.48 27.60 12.17
C SER A 12 17.85 26.29 11.70
N PHE A 13 18.54 25.58 10.83
CA PHE A 13 18.10 24.28 10.27
C PHE A 13 18.88 23.14 10.92
N GLY A 14 18.16 22.19 11.47
CA GLY A 14 18.70 20.96 12.05
C GLY A 14 17.85 20.46 13.21
N LEU A 15 17.62 19.17 13.29
CA LEU A 15 16.91 18.53 14.42
C LEU A 15 17.90 18.25 15.54
N SER A 16 17.67 18.79 16.75
CA SER A 16 18.42 18.40 17.94
C SER A 16 17.80 17.17 18.59
N ASP A 17 18.64 16.33 19.21
CA ASP A 17 18.25 15.20 20.06
C ASP A 17 17.69 15.64 21.42
N GLY A 18 16.91 16.71 21.45
CA GLY A 18 16.29 17.23 22.68
C GLY A 18 15.08 16.41 23.13
N ASP A 19 14.89 16.39 24.41
CA ASP A 19 13.89 15.64 25.18
C ASP A 19 12.50 15.56 24.51
N ASP A 20 12.06 14.34 24.28
CA ASP A 20 10.80 13.90 23.68
C ASP A 20 10.59 14.17 22.18
N PRO A 21 11.13 13.26 21.34
CA PRO A 21 11.07 13.38 19.89
C PRO A 21 9.68 13.27 19.26
N ILE A 22 8.65 12.89 20.00
CA ILE A 22 7.27 12.75 19.49
C ILE A 22 6.50 14.06 19.61
N PHE A 23 6.76 14.86 20.65
CA PHE A 23 5.94 15.99 21.02
C PHE A 23 6.63 17.36 20.94
N ASN A 24 7.93 17.43 20.68
CA ASN A 24 8.62 18.72 20.52
C ASN A 24 9.26 18.87 19.13
N PRO A 25 8.50 19.30 18.11
CA PRO A 25 9.05 19.53 16.77
C PRO A 25 9.92 20.78 16.65
N THR A 26 10.03 21.61 17.71
CA THR A 26 10.73 22.91 17.69
C THR A 26 12.18 22.84 18.15
N ALA A 27 12.73 21.67 18.44
CA ALA A 27 14.16 21.53 18.74
C ALA A 27 14.95 21.65 17.41
N THR A 28 15.13 22.87 16.95
CA THR A 28 16.05 23.21 15.86
C THR A 28 17.47 23.24 16.43
N SER A 29 18.35 22.35 15.99
CA SER A 29 19.78 22.54 16.18
C SER A 29 20.19 23.74 15.32
N SER A 30 20.93 24.68 15.89
CA SER A 30 21.52 25.78 15.11
C SER A 30 22.51 25.18 14.13
N TYR A 31 22.22 25.24 12.82
CA TYR A 31 23.21 24.91 11.80
C TYR A 31 24.39 25.88 11.93
N THR A 32 25.59 25.38 12.10
CA THR A 32 26.82 26.16 12.31
C THR A 32 27.78 26.08 11.11
N GLY A 33 27.37 25.38 10.03
CA GLY A 33 28.17 25.24 8.82
C GLY A 33 28.08 26.46 7.90
N PRO A 34 28.78 26.43 6.75
CA PRO A 34 28.68 27.45 5.71
C PRO A 34 27.26 27.59 5.17
N VAL A 35 26.84 28.83 4.92
CA VAL A 35 25.52 29.14 4.34
C VAL A 35 25.66 29.89 3.04
N ARG A 36 24.66 29.80 2.18
CA ARG A 36 24.40 30.68 1.05
C ARG A 36 23.10 31.41 1.28
N THR A 37 23.00 32.67 0.87
CA THR A 37 21.77 33.48 0.96
C THR A 37 20.98 33.35 -0.30
N GLU A 38 19.73 32.94 -0.23
CA GLU A 38 18.77 32.95 -1.33
C GLU A 38 17.64 33.94 -1.04
N SER A 39 16.97 34.44 -2.10
CA SER A 39 15.91 35.43 -1.99
C SER A 39 14.70 35.04 -2.84
N ASP A 40 13.49 35.28 -2.34
CA ASP A 40 12.25 35.22 -3.08
C ASP A 40 11.36 36.45 -2.80
N SER A 41 10.12 36.44 -3.26
CA SER A 41 9.18 37.56 -3.07
C SER A 41 8.88 37.93 -1.61
N LEU A 42 9.19 37.04 -0.66
CA LEU A 42 8.97 37.20 0.78
C LEU A 42 10.21 37.65 1.52
N GLY A 43 11.36 37.78 0.85
CA GLY A 43 12.65 38.20 1.40
C GLY A 43 13.73 37.11 1.34
N SER A 44 14.83 37.34 2.04
CA SER A 44 16.02 36.48 2.00
C SER A 44 16.07 35.50 3.16
N MET A 45 16.71 34.35 2.94
CA MET A 45 17.00 33.34 3.96
C MET A 45 18.39 32.74 3.71
N ASP A 46 19.04 32.34 4.80
CA ASP A 46 20.29 31.59 4.72
C ASP A 46 19.98 30.09 4.62
N ILE A 47 20.57 29.46 3.64
CA ILE A 47 20.44 28.03 3.31
C ILE A 47 21.78 27.35 3.54
N PRO A 48 21.85 26.12 4.09
CA PRO A 48 23.12 25.39 4.17
C PRO A 48 23.78 25.32 2.79
N ALA A 49 25.04 25.73 2.69
CA ALA A 49 25.72 25.85 1.40
C ALA A 49 25.77 24.54 0.61
N GLU A 50 25.83 23.39 1.31
CA GLU A 50 25.90 22.08 0.69
C GLU A 50 24.52 21.49 0.29
N ALA A 51 23.40 22.01 0.83
CA ALA A 51 22.07 21.50 0.51
C ALA A 51 21.73 21.72 -0.97
N TYR A 52 21.07 20.73 -1.60
CA TYR A 52 20.54 20.88 -2.96
C TYR A 52 19.15 21.52 -2.98
N TRP A 53 18.42 21.50 -1.87
CA TRP A 53 17.20 22.29 -1.73
C TRP A 53 17.49 23.77 -1.48
N GLY A 54 16.50 24.64 -1.72
CA GLY A 54 16.63 26.09 -1.65
C GLY A 54 15.63 26.76 -0.73
N ILE A 55 15.35 28.05 -0.99
CA ILE A 55 14.55 28.92 -0.12
C ILE A 55 13.09 28.45 0.05
N HIS A 56 12.45 27.89 -0.97
CA HIS A 56 11.08 27.38 -0.86
C HIS A 56 11.03 26.19 0.10
N THR A 57 11.98 25.28 0.01
CA THR A 57 12.12 24.16 0.95
C THR A 57 12.39 24.65 2.37
N ALA A 58 13.28 25.63 2.55
CA ALA A 58 13.57 26.22 3.86
C ALA A 58 12.33 26.83 4.51
N ARG A 59 11.52 27.56 3.75
CA ARG A 59 10.24 28.09 4.25
C ARG A 59 9.26 26.99 4.63
N ALA A 60 9.17 25.94 3.84
CA ALA A 60 8.27 24.82 4.12
C ALA A 60 8.69 24.04 5.36
N LEU A 61 9.98 23.85 5.62
CA LEU A 61 10.50 23.27 6.87
C LEU A 61 10.09 24.08 8.09
N ASN A 62 10.12 25.40 7.98
CA ASN A 62 9.68 26.28 9.06
C ASN A 62 8.15 26.30 9.25
N ASN A 63 7.40 26.22 8.13
CA ASN A 63 5.94 26.34 8.17
C ASN A 63 5.25 25.03 8.61
N PHE A 64 5.83 23.87 8.31
CA PHE A 64 5.17 22.57 8.47
C PHE A 64 5.98 21.57 9.32
N PRO A 65 6.42 21.93 10.55
CA PRO A 65 7.10 21.00 11.44
C PRO A 65 6.10 20.01 12.09
N ILE A 66 5.27 19.34 11.27
CA ILE A 66 4.14 18.52 11.72
C ILE A 66 4.54 17.06 11.82
N THR A 67 5.26 16.55 10.84
CA THR A 67 5.67 15.15 10.78
C THR A 67 7.17 15.02 10.57
N ARG A 68 7.79 14.03 11.24
CA ARG A 68 9.20 13.68 11.02
C ARG A 68 9.39 12.68 9.86
N ARG A 69 8.32 12.31 9.16
CA ARG A 69 8.40 11.47 7.96
C ARG A 69 8.70 12.35 6.77
N ALA A 70 9.97 12.41 6.39
CA ALA A 70 10.41 13.12 5.20
C ALA A 70 9.94 12.42 3.91
N LEU A 71 9.88 13.16 2.80
CA LEU A 71 9.58 12.64 1.48
C LEU A 71 10.57 11.53 1.06
N SER A 72 11.83 11.60 1.51
CA SER A 72 12.85 10.56 1.32
C SER A 72 12.41 9.16 1.81
N ASN A 73 11.48 9.08 2.77
CA ASN A 73 10.90 7.81 3.22
C ASN A 73 9.87 7.23 2.21
N TYR A 74 9.59 7.94 1.14
CA TYR A 74 8.67 7.54 0.06
C TYR A 74 9.40 7.52 -1.29
N PRO A 75 10.35 6.57 -1.49
CA PRO A 75 11.22 6.57 -2.67
C PRO A 75 10.46 6.49 -4.00
N ASP A 76 9.27 5.89 -4.01
CA ASP A 76 8.43 5.88 -5.20
C ASP A 76 7.91 7.28 -5.56
N LEU A 77 7.58 8.10 -4.55
CA LEU A 77 7.16 9.48 -4.80
C LEU A 77 8.33 10.31 -5.34
N VAL A 78 9.53 10.15 -4.78
CA VAL A 78 10.73 10.82 -5.30
C VAL A 78 10.99 10.42 -6.75
N ARG A 79 10.96 9.12 -7.06
CA ARG A 79 11.14 8.61 -8.42
C ARG A 79 10.06 9.12 -9.38
N ALA A 80 8.81 9.15 -8.93
CA ALA A 80 7.69 9.64 -9.74
C ALA A 80 7.80 11.14 -10.02
N LEU A 81 8.17 11.96 -9.03
CA LEU A 81 8.40 13.39 -9.20
C LEU A 81 9.43 13.65 -10.29
N VAL A 82 10.58 13.00 -10.24
CA VAL A 82 11.64 13.23 -11.25
C VAL A 82 11.29 12.63 -12.61
N ARG A 83 10.52 11.55 -12.70
CA ARG A 83 10.00 11.05 -13.99
C ARG A 83 9.03 12.03 -14.65
N VAL A 84 8.16 12.67 -13.88
CA VAL A 84 7.28 13.74 -14.39
C VAL A 84 8.10 14.94 -14.85
N LYS A 85 9.13 15.37 -14.10
CA LYS A 85 10.04 16.46 -14.52
C LYS A 85 10.84 16.09 -15.77
N GLN A 86 11.27 14.86 -15.90
CA GLN A 86 11.96 14.35 -17.08
C GLN A 86 11.06 14.38 -18.31
N ALA A 87 9.81 13.89 -18.19
CA ALA A 87 8.83 13.93 -19.27
C ALA A 87 8.50 15.38 -19.69
N ALA A 88 8.35 16.28 -18.71
CA ALA A 88 8.12 17.70 -18.95
C ALA A 88 9.28 18.36 -19.68
N ALA A 89 10.52 18.06 -19.32
CA ALA A 89 11.72 18.60 -20.00
C ALA A 89 11.80 18.11 -21.45
N LEU A 90 11.55 16.81 -21.70
CA LEU A 90 11.50 16.25 -23.05
C LEU A 90 10.41 16.90 -23.91
N ALA A 91 9.22 17.09 -23.37
CA ALA A 91 8.12 17.75 -24.05
C ALA A 91 8.45 19.22 -24.36
N ASN A 92 9.00 19.97 -23.41
CA ASN A 92 9.41 21.34 -23.60
C ASN A 92 10.53 21.49 -24.66
N LYS A 93 11.48 20.54 -24.70
CA LYS A 93 12.50 20.44 -25.74
C LYS A 93 11.86 20.23 -27.12
N GLU A 94 10.94 19.28 -27.22
CA GLU A 94 10.27 18.94 -28.50
C GLU A 94 9.49 20.10 -29.07
N ILE A 95 8.76 20.86 -28.23
CA ILE A 95 7.96 22.01 -28.67
C ILE A 95 8.77 23.30 -28.78
N GLY A 96 10.05 23.30 -28.39
CA GLY A 96 10.95 24.49 -28.44
C GLY A 96 10.67 25.48 -27.31
N ALA A 97 10.09 25.09 -26.19
CA ALA A 97 9.79 25.98 -25.06
C ALA A 97 10.96 26.15 -24.08
N ILE A 98 12.01 25.34 -24.18
CA ILE A 98 13.28 25.44 -23.45
C ILE A 98 14.45 25.11 -24.35
N ASP A 99 15.64 25.65 -24.04
CA ASP A 99 16.86 25.32 -24.73
C ASP A 99 17.20 23.83 -24.63
N ALA A 100 17.63 23.23 -25.74
CA ALA A 100 17.88 21.78 -25.79
C ALA A 100 18.91 21.32 -24.77
N ASP A 101 20.01 22.09 -24.57
CA ASP A 101 21.07 21.76 -23.62
C ASP A 101 20.55 21.77 -22.16
N LYS A 102 19.68 22.75 -21.83
CA LYS A 102 19.04 22.80 -20.51
C LYS A 102 18.08 21.60 -20.27
N ALA A 103 17.29 21.27 -21.30
CA ALA A 103 16.39 20.10 -21.21
C ALA A 103 17.18 18.82 -21.02
N ASP A 104 18.24 18.58 -21.77
CA ASP A 104 19.09 17.40 -21.67
C ASP A 104 19.73 17.29 -20.27
N LEU A 105 20.14 18.42 -19.71
CA LEU A 105 20.68 18.45 -18.34
C LEU A 105 19.63 18.13 -17.29
N ILE A 106 18.38 18.61 -17.43
CA ILE A 106 17.27 18.22 -16.54
C ILE A 106 17.05 16.70 -16.64
N VAL A 107 17.02 16.15 -17.87
CA VAL A 107 16.84 14.72 -18.10
C VAL A 107 17.93 13.89 -17.41
N GLU A 108 19.19 14.30 -17.55
CA GLU A 108 20.34 13.64 -16.93
C GLU A 108 20.23 13.65 -15.39
N VAL A 109 19.97 14.82 -14.80
CA VAL A 109 19.82 14.97 -13.34
C VAL A 109 18.63 14.15 -12.82
N CYS A 110 17.51 14.18 -13.52
CA CYS A 110 16.34 13.36 -13.16
C CYS A 110 16.67 11.87 -13.18
N GLU A 111 17.50 11.41 -14.13
CA GLU A 111 17.91 9.99 -14.18
C GLU A 111 18.84 9.62 -13.01
N GLU A 112 19.77 10.51 -12.60
CA GLU A 112 20.59 10.30 -11.39
C GLU A 112 19.70 10.12 -10.14
N ILE A 113 18.72 11.00 -9.95
CA ILE A 113 17.82 10.95 -8.78
C ILE A 113 16.92 9.72 -8.86
N TYR A 114 16.37 9.38 -10.03
CA TYR A 114 15.57 8.17 -10.21
C TYR A 114 16.32 6.91 -9.77
N ASN A 115 17.61 6.85 -10.05
CA ASN A 115 18.50 5.74 -9.69
C ASN A 115 18.99 5.77 -8.24
N GLY A 116 18.54 6.74 -7.43
CA GLY A 116 18.74 6.78 -5.97
C GLY A 116 19.69 7.87 -5.48
N ALA A 117 20.26 8.71 -6.36
CA ALA A 117 21.06 9.85 -5.93
C ALA A 117 20.17 10.91 -5.27
N LEU A 118 20.73 11.65 -4.31
CA LEU A 118 20.10 12.82 -3.67
C LEU A 118 18.73 12.56 -3.01
N HIS A 119 18.33 11.30 -2.75
CA HIS A 119 17.06 11.00 -2.08
C HIS A 119 17.00 11.63 -0.69
N ASP A 120 18.13 11.72 0.02
CA ASP A 120 18.20 12.32 1.36
C ASP A 120 17.97 13.84 1.34
N GLU A 121 18.07 14.50 0.19
CA GLU A 121 17.76 15.93 0.01
C GLU A 121 16.26 16.23 0.02
N PHE A 122 15.39 15.21 -0.12
CA PHE A 122 13.94 15.36 -0.03
C PHE A 122 13.49 15.38 1.44
N VAL A 123 13.88 16.43 2.15
CA VAL A 123 13.79 16.58 3.61
C VAL A 123 12.41 17.00 4.13
N LEU A 124 11.52 17.46 3.26
CA LEU A 124 10.19 17.96 3.66
C LEU A 124 9.31 16.88 4.26
N GLY A 125 8.58 17.23 5.33
CA GLY A 125 7.54 16.36 5.86
C GLY A 125 6.40 16.13 4.86
N VAL A 126 5.81 14.94 4.88
CA VAL A 126 4.75 14.55 3.93
C VAL A 126 3.43 15.30 4.12
N LEU A 127 3.15 15.83 5.31
CA LEU A 127 1.97 16.65 5.57
C LEU A 127 2.34 18.12 5.47
N GLN A 128 1.80 18.78 4.46
CA GLN A 128 2.08 20.17 4.12
C GLN A 128 0.84 20.81 3.50
N GLY A 129 0.62 22.11 3.75
CA GLY A 129 -0.39 22.89 3.07
C GLY A 129 0.05 23.29 1.66
N GLY A 130 -0.91 23.72 0.82
CA GLY A 130 -0.63 24.23 -0.52
C GLY A 130 -0.63 23.17 -1.62
N ALA A 131 -1.41 22.09 -1.48
CA ALA A 131 -1.65 21.09 -2.53
C ALA A 131 -0.35 20.47 -3.12
N GLY A 132 0.70 20.32 -2.31
CA GLY A 132 1.98 19.75 -2.76
C GLY A 132 2.96 20.77 -3.35
N THR A 133 2.68 22.08 -3.29
CA THR A 133 3.57 23.12 -3.83
C THR A 133 4.98 23.04 -3.24
N SER A 134 5.11 22.84 -1.94
CA SER A 134 6.43 22.71 -1.31
C SER A 134 7.21 21.51 -1.83
N THR A 135 6.54 20.38 -2.06
CA THR A 135 7.16 19.18 -2.66
C THR A 135 7.60 19.43 -4.09
N ASN A 136 6.76 20.04 -4.93
CA ASN A 136 7.09 20.38 -6.31
C ASN A 136 8.27 21.34 -6.37
N MET A 137 8.27 22.40 -5.56
CA MET A 137 9.35 23.39 -5.53
C MET A 137 10.65 22.80 -4.99
N SER A 138 10.60 21.98 -3.95
CA SER A 138 11.79 21.25 -3.45
C SER A 138 12.42 20.39 -4.55
N THR A 139 11.60 19.69 -5.32
CA THR A 139 12.07 18.88 -6.45
C THR A 139 12.76 19.78 -7.51
N ASN A 140 12.16 20.93 -7.84
CA ASN A 140 12.73 21.87 -8.79
C ASN A 140 14.06 22.43 -8.30
N GLU A 141 14.16 22.82 -7.03
CA GLU A 141 15.38 23.34 -6.40
C GLU A 141 16.51 22.31 -6.41
N ILE A 142 16.22 21.05 -6.04
CA ILE A 142 17.20 19.95 -6.04
C ILE A 142 17.73 19.73 -7.47
N ILE A 143 16.84 19.67 -8.47
CA ILE A 143 17.23 19.48 -9.86
C ILE A 143 18.08 20.67 -10.35
N ALA A 144 17.65 21.90 -10.08
CA ALA A 144 18.35 23.10 -10.51
C ALA A 144 19.75 23.20 -9.88
N ASN A 145 19.88 22.98 -8.59
CA ASN A 145 21.17 23.01 -7.89
C ASN A 145 22.12 21.89 -8.33
N ARG A 146 21.62 20.72 -8.66
CA ARG A 146 22.44 19.66 -9.25
C ARG A 146 22.89 20.01 -10.66
N ALA A 147 22.03 20.64 -11.44
CA ALA A 147 22.37 21.12 -12.78
C ALA A 147 23.45 22.22 -12.71
N LEU A 148 23.31 23.20 -11.80
CA LEU A 148 24.33 24.25 -11.57
C LEU A 148 25.68 23.64 -11.22
N GLU A 149 25.73 22.68 -10.31
CA GLU A 149 26.96 21.98 -9.94
C GLU A 149 27.63 21.32 -11.17
N LYS A 150 26.84 20.63 -12.01
CA LYS A 150 27.35 20.00 -13.27
C LYS A 150 27.90 21.03 -14.27
N LEU A 151 27.34 22.21 -14.27
CA LEU A 151 27.81 23.33 -15.10
C LEU A 151 29.05 24.07 -14.51
N GLY A 152 29.46 23.69 -13.28
CA GLY A 152 30.58 24.34 -12.59
C GLY A 152 30.21 25.64 -11.86
N HIS A 153 28.91 25.88 -11.65
CA HIS A 153 28.38 27.01 -10.89
C HIS A 153 28.14 26.64 -9.43
N THR A 154 27.99 27.63 -8.57
CA THR A 154 27.61 27.43 -7.17
C THR A 154 26.11 27.18 -7.05
N LYS A 155 25.71 26.38 -6.09
CA LYS A 155 24.28 26.15 -5.74
C LYS A 155 23.64 27.49 -5.38
N GLY A 156 22.42 27.75 -5.86
CA GLY A 156 21.70 29.00 -5.68
C GLY A 156 22.00 30.07 -6.74
N ASP A 157 22.88 29.82 -7.71
CA ASP A 157 23.20 30.75 -8.84
C ASP A 157 22.13 30.62 -9.93
N TYR A 158 20.89 30.98 -9.57
CA TYR A 158 19.71 30.78 -10.40
C TYR A 158 19.64 31.65 -11.64
N ASP A 159 20.54 32.63 -11.81
CA ASP A 159 20.69 33.39 -13.06
C ASP A 159 21.15 32.50 -14.24
N HIS A 160 21.83 31.37 -13.92
CA HIS A 160 22.30 30.42 -14.94
C HIS A 160 21.35 29.23 -15.15
N PHE A 161 20.74 28.73 -14.07
CA PHE A 161 19.78 27.60 -14.13
C PHE A 161 18.71 27.75 -13.07
N HIS A 162 17.47 28.06 -13.48
CA HIS A 162 16.42 28.50 -12.57
C HIS A 162 15.40 27.39 -12.26
N PRO A 163 15.01 27.16 -10.97
CA PRO A 163 14.07 26.12 -10.60
C PRO A 163 12.66 26.32 -11.16
N ILE A 164 12.23 27.57 -11.38
CA ILE A 164 10.91 27.88 -11.93
C ILE A 164 10.98 28.02 -13.46
N ASP A 165 11.85 28.86 -13.98
CA ASP A 165 11.85 29.21 -15.40
C ASP A 165 12.37 28.09 -16.30
N ASP A 166 13.29 27.24 -15.78
CA ASP A 166 13.84 26.10 -16.50
C ASP A 166 13.18 24.79 -16.09
N VAL A 167 13.28 24.38 -14.81
CA VAL A 167 12.82 23.05 -14.36
C VAL A 167 11.30 22.93 -14.35
N ASN A 168 10.57 24.00 -13.94
CA ASN A 168 9.11 24.00 -13.85
C ASN A 168 8.43 24.54 -15.12
N ARG A 169 9.15 24.70 -16.22
CA ARG A 169 8.63 25.27 -17.49
C ARG A 169 7.36 24.53 -17.92
N SER A 170 6.33 25.28 -18.33
CA SER A 170 5.02 24.81 -18.79
C SER A 170 4.21 24.02 -17.75
N GLN A 171 4.60 24.01 -16.49
CA GLN A 171 3.99 23.24 -15.40
C GLN A 171 3.38 24.14 -14.33
N SER A 172 2.41 23.58 -13.63
CA SER A 172 1.98 24.01 -12.30
C SER A 172 2.19 22.87 -11.30
N THR A 173 2.26 23.18 -10.01
CA THR A 173 2.10 22.14 -8.99
C THR A 173 0.83 21.37 -9.19
N ASN A 174 -0.24 22.04 -9.60
CA ASN A 174 -1.60 21.49 -9.71
C ASN A 174 -1.75 20.42 -10.81
N ASP A 175 -0.77 20.28 -11.67
CA ASP A 175 -0.72 19.21 -12.68
C ASP A 175 0.46 18.24 -12.44
N ALA A 176 1.65 18.76 -12.15
CA ALA A 176 2.85 17.92 -11.97
C ALA A 176 2.81 17.07 -10.69
N TYR A 177 2.30 17.61 -9.57
CA TYR A 177 2.23 16.89 -8.30
C TYR A 177 1.22 15.74 -8.31
N PRO A 178 -0.08 15.92 -8.65
CA PRO A 178 -1.03 14.81 -8.72
C PRO A 178 -0.62 13.73 -9.71
N THR A 179 -0.04 14.09 -10.85
CA THR A 179 0.52 13.11 -11.80
C THR A 179 1.65 12.29 -11.17
N SER A 180 2.54 12.93 -10.40
CA SER A 180 3.60 12.22 -9.67
C SER A 180 3.04 11.32 -8.59
N VAL A 181 2.00 11.74 -7.89
CA VAL A 181 1.32 10.92 -6.87
C VAL A 181 0.66 9.70 -7.52
N LYS A 182 -0.05 9.86 -8.64
CA LYS A 182 -0.64 8.76 -9.41
C LYS A 182 0.44 7.76 -9.83
N LEU A 183 1.55 8.21 -10.41
CA LEU A 183 2.66 7.36 -10.85
C LEU A 183 3.31 6.61 -9.67
N ALA A 184 3.53 7.29 -8.54
CA ALA A 184 4.09 6.68 -7.33
C ALA A 184 3.18 5.55 -6.80
N MET A 185 1.88 5.76 -6.82
CA MET A 185 0.89 4.75 -6.41
C MET A 185 0.88 3.57 -7.37
N VAL A 186 1.05 3.78 -8.68
CA VAL A 186 1.18 2.68 -9.65
C VAL A 186 2.42 1.84 -9.37
N PHE A 187 3.58 2.45 -9.09
CA PHE A 187 4.79 1.72 -8.70
C PHE A 187 4.58 0.86 -7.43
N GLY A 188 3.92 1.44 -6.41
CA GLY A 188 3.58 0.70 -5.19
C GLY A 188 2.59 -0.43 -5.46
N LEU A 189 1.58 -0.18 -6.31
CA LEU A 189 0.56 -1.15 -6.66
C LEU A 189 1.12 -2.34 -7.45
N GLN A 190 2.03 -2.10 -8.39
CA GLN A 190 2.71 -3.18 -9.13
C GLN A 190 3.45 -4.14 -8.18
N ARG A 191 4.20 -3.60 -7.21
CA ARG A 191 4.89 -4.44 -6.20
C ARG A 191 3.91 -5.17 -5.28
N LEU A 192 2.80 -4.54 -4.92
CA LEU A 192 1.75 -5.20 -4.15
C LEU A 192 1.16 -6.38 -4.93
N LEU A 193 0.87 -6.22 -6.21
CA LEU A 193 0.31 -7.26 -7.07
C LEU A 193 1.25 -8.47 -7.21
N GLU A 194 2.57 -8.25 -7.28
CA GLU A 194 3.55 -9.35 -7.28
C GLU A 194 3.45 -10.19 -6.00
N GLU A 195 3.53 -9.55 -4.82
CA GLU A 195 3.48 -10.28 -3.54
C GLU A 195 2.09 -10.88 -3.28
N HIS A 196 1.06 -10.23 -3.77
CA HIS A 196 -0.32 -10.73 -3.72
C HIS A 196 -0.46 -12.04 -4.51
N SER A 197 0.07 -12.08 -5.73
CA SER A 197 0.09 -13.28 -6.57
C SER A 197 0.86 -14.44 -5.89
N LEU A 198 2.04 -14.13 -5.32
CA LEU A 198 2.85 -15.12 -4.61
C LEU A 198 2.15 -15.69 -3.37
N LEU A 199 1.47 -14.86 -2.57
CA LEU A 199 0.70 -15.34 -1.42
C LEU A 199 -0.51 -16.18 -1.85
N THR A 200 -1.22 -15.74 -2.90
CA THR A 200 -2.32 -16.52 -3.49
C THR A 200 -1.86 -17.92 -3.89
N GLN A 201 -0.71 -18.00 -4.56
CA GLN A 201 -0.15 -19.30 -4.95
C GLN A 201 0.27 -20.13 -3.74
N ALA A 202 0.81 -19.54 -2.68
CA ALA A 202 1.16 -20.26 -1.46
C ALA A 202 -0.08 -20.91 -0.80
N PHE A 203 -1.21 -20.21 -0.75
CA PHE A 203 -2.47 -20.81 -0.26
C PHE A 203 -2.95 -21.96 -1.15
N ARG A 204 -2.86 -21.83 -2.47
CA ARG A 204 -3.21 -22.92 -3.41
C ARG A 204 -2.28 -24.13 -3.26
N ASN A 205 -0.99 -23.90 -3.04
CA ASN A 205 -0.03 -24.99 -2.79
C ASN A 205 -0.40 -25.75 -1.49
N LYS A 206 -0.77 -25.03 -0.41
CA LYS A 206 -1.28 -25.65 0.82
C LYS A 206 -2.62 -26.34 0.59
N GLY A 207 -3.48 -25.81 -0.25
CA GLY A 207 -4.70 -26.46 -0.69
C GLY A 207 -4.45 -27.82 -1.34
N ALA A 208 -3.44 -27.90 -2.21
CA ALA A 208 -3.01 -29.16 -2.83
C ALA A 208 -2.36 -30.13 -1.82
N GLU A 209 -1.52 -29.60 -0.89
CA GLU A 209 -0.87 -30.42 0.15
C GLU A 209 -1.89 -31.07 1.10
N PHE A 210 -2.99 -30.38 1.42
CA PHE A 210 -3.99 -30.82 2.37
C PHE A 210 -5.27 -31.39 1.72
N HIS A 211 -5.22 -31.75 0.44
CA HIS A 211 -6.39 -32.20 -0.33
C HIS A 211 -7.08 -33.42 0.28
N ASP A 212 -6.32 -34.30 0.92
CA ASP A 212 -6.77 -35.55 1.56
C ASP A 212 -7.09 -35.43 3.05
N VAL A 213 -6.90 -34.24 3.65
CA VAL A 213 -7.10 -34.03 5.09
C VAL A 213 -8.55 -33.66 5.37
N VAL A 214 -9.36 -34.65 5.79
CA VAL A 214 -10.76 -34.40 6.15
C VAL A 214 -10.86 -33.67 7.49
N LYS A 215 -11.77 -32.72 7.56
CA LYS A 215 -12.14 -31.95 8.76
C LYS A 215 -13.64 -31.71 8.83
N ILE A 216 -14.12 -31.23 9.98
CA ILE A 216 -15.45 -30.65 10.10
C ILE A 216 -15.40 -29.17 9.80
N GLY A 217 -16.17 -28.73 8.80
CA GLY A 217 -16.43 -27.31 8.54
C GLY A 217 -17.29 -26.70 9.65
N ARG A 218 -17.21 -25.40 9.84
CA ARG A 218 -18.00 -24.66 10.85
C ARG A 218 -18.72 -23.49 10.23
N THR A 219 -19.96 -23.29 10.70
CA THR A 219 -20.74 -22.08 10.46
C THR A 219 -21.17 -21.51 11.82
N GLN A 220 -21.02 -20.19 12.03
CA GLN A 220 -21.33 -19.55 13.31
C GLN A 220 -20.61 -20.21 14.51
N MET A 221 -19.40 -20.71 14.29
CA MET A 221 -18.58 -21.45 15.26
C MET A 221 -19.16 -22.82 15.71
N GLN A 222 -20.21 -23.31 15.07
CA GLN A 222 -20.80 -24.61 15.31
C GLN A 222 -20.39 -25.61 14.23
N ASP A 223 -20.32 -26.88 14.60
CA ASP A 223 -20.07 -27.98 13.67
C ASP A 223 -21.11 -27.98 12.55
N ALA A 224 -20.61 -28.06 11.31
CA ALA A 224 -21.44 -28.14 10.12
C ALA A 224 -21.25 -29.52 9.44
N VAL A 225 -20.64 -29.53 8.28
CA VAL A 225 -20.48 -30.74 7.46
C VAL A 225 -19.01 -31.06 7.23
N PRO A 226 -18.66 -32.32 6.91
CA PRO A 226 -17.29 -32.64 6.49
C PRO A 226 -16.88 -31.90 5.26
N MET A 227 -15.60 -31.52 5.23
CA MET A 227 -14.89 -30.94 4.11
C MET A 227 -13.40 -31.34 4.19
N THR A 228 -12.58 -30.93 3.23
CA THR A 228 -11.13 -31.08 3.39
C THR A 228 -10.47 -29.76 3.80
N LEU A 229 -9.36 -29.85 4.53
CA LEU A 229 -8.53 -28.69 4.85
C LEU A 229 -7.98 -28.06 3.56
N GLY A 230 -7.73 -28.89 2.53
CA GLY A 230 -7.35 -28.42 1.20
C GLY A 230 -8.38 -27.50 0.56
N GLN A 231 -9.67 -27.81 0.68
CA GLN A 231 -10.75 -26.93 0.19
C GLN A 231 -10.75 -25.59 0.92
N GLU A 232 -10.52 -25.57 2.23
CA GLU A 232 -10.45 -24.34 3.02
C GLU A 232 -9.29 -23.44 2.56
N PHE A 233 -8.09 -24.01 2.39
CA PHE A 233 -6.92 -23.26 1.91
C PHE A 233 -7.07 -22.79 0.46
N ASN A 234 -7.67 -23.59 -0.41
CA ASN A 234 -8.00 -23.15 -1.78
C ASN A 234 -8.99 -22.00 -1.78
N SER A 235 -9.97 -21.98 -0.87
CA SER A 235 -10.93 -20.87 -0.74
C SER A 235 -10.23 -19.56 -0.34
N PHE A 236 -9.19 -19.62 0.51
CA PHE A 236 -8.35 -18.45 0.82
C PHE A 236 -7.63 -17.92 -0.42
N GLY A 237 -7.05 -18.82 -1.23
CA GLY A 237 -6.42 -18.47 -2.49
C GLY A 237 -7.40 -17.81 -3.48
N THR A 238 -8.61 -18.36 -3.62
CA THR A 238 -9.66 -17.78 -4.48
C THR A 238 -10.09 -16.40 -3.98
N THR A 239 -10.31 -16.25 -2.68
CA THR A 239 -10.67 -14.97 -2.07
C THR A 239 -9.64 -13.87 -2.38
N LEU A 240 -8.35 -14.20 -2.35
CA LEU A 240 -7.29 -13.26 -2.71
C LEU A 240 -7.27 -12.99 -4.21
N SER A 241 -7.40 -13.99 -5.08
CA SER A 241 -7.30 -13.78 -6.54
C SER A 241 -8.33 -12.77 -7.08
N GLU A 242 -9.53 -12.71 -6.48
CA GLU A 242 -10.53 -11.69 -6.84
C GLU A 242 -10.07 -10.26 -6.54
N ASP A 243 -9.30 -10.05 -5.47
CA ASP A 243 -8.79 -8.73 -5.13
C ASP A 243 -7.60 -8.33 -6.01
N HIS A 244 -6.81 -9.31 -6.45
CA HIS A 244 -5.74 -9.08 -7.43
C HIS A 244 -6.29 -8.49 -8.73
N GLU A 245 -7.39 -9.04 -9.25
CA GLU A 245 -8.06 -8.52 -10.45
C GLU A 245 -8.53 -7.08 -10.24
N ARG A 246 -9.24 -6.81 -9.14
CA ARG A 246 -9.76 -5.47 -8.82
C ARG A 246 -8.67 -4.40 -8.66
N LEU A 247 -7.55 -4.77 -8.05
CA LEU A 247 -6.40 -3.87 -7.92
C LEU A 247 -5.74 -3.62 -9.27
N SER A 248 -5.62 -4.64 -10.12
CA SER A 248 -5.03 -4.51 -11.46
C SER A 248 -5.84 -3.60 -12.38
N GLU A 249 -7.17 -3.65 -12.30
CA GLU A 249 -8.10 -2.83 -13.09
C GLU A 249 -7.94 -1.32 -12.84
N ILE A 250 -7.36 -0.92 -11.71
CA ILE A 250 -7.18 0.51 -11.34
C ILE A 250 -6.00 1.14 -12.09
N ILE A 251 -4.99 0.37 -12.47
CA ILE A 251 -3.75 0.91 -13.07
C ILE A 251 -4.03 1.81 -14.29
N PRO A 252 -4.82 1.40 -15.29
CA PRO A 252 -5.12 2.27 -16.43
C PRO A 252 -5.80 3.58 -16.04
N TRP A 253 -6.69 3.56 -15.04
CA TRP A 253 -7.40 4.76 -14.59
C TRP A 253 -6.45 5.74 -13.85
N MET A 254 -5.45 5.21 -13.13
CA MET A 254 -4.40 6.03 -12.52
C MET A 254 -3.48 6.68 -13.56
N CYS A 255 -3.44 6.17 -14.78
CA CYS A 255 -2.61 6.70 -15.86
C CYS A 255 -3.29 7.80 -16.68
N GLU A 256 -4.51 8.19 -16.37
CA GLU A 256 -5.10 9.41 -16.89
C GLU A 256 -4.57 10.62 -16.10
N THR A 257 -3.93 11.58 -16.81
CA THR A 257 -3.21 12.69 -16.19
C THR A 257 -3.73 14.04 -16.64
N ASN A 258 -3.58 15.03 -15.75
CA ASN A 258 -3.86 16.44 -16.05
C ASN A 258 -2.59 17.24 -16.39
N LEU A 259 -1.48 16.62 -16.78
CA LEU A 259 -0.27 17.36 -17.23
C LEU A 259 -0.63 18.32 -18.35
N GLY A 260 -0.18 19.60 -18.21
CA GLY A 260 -0.51 20.69 -19.11
C GLY A 260 -1.79 21.44 -18.75
N ALA A 261 -2.54 21.01 -17.75
CA ALA A 261 -3.67 21.75 -17.17
C ALA A 261 -3.25 23.10 -16.60
N THR A 262 -2.02 23.19 -16.14
CA THR A 262 -1.46 24.32 -15.41
C THR A 262 -2.28 24.65 -14.15
N ALA A 263 -2.75 25.88 -13.96
CA ALA A 263 -3.32 26.33 -12.71
C ALA A 263 -4.65 25.66 -12.35
N ILE A 264 -5.58 25.57 -13.31
CA ILE A 264 -6.98 25.15 -13.09
C ILE A 264 -7.57 24.30 -14.23
N GLY A 265 -6.75 23.79 -15.14
CA GLY A 265 -7.21 22.98 -16.27
C GLY A 265 -7.35 23.72 -17.60
N THR A 266 -7.10 25.04 -17.64
CA THR A 266 -7.22 25.85 -18.87
C THR A 266 -5.97 25.87 -19.75
N GLY A 267 -4.85 25.28 -19.26
CA GLY A 267 -3.57 25.28 -19.98
C GLY A 267 -2.95 26.67 -20.14
N ILE A 268 -3.35 27.66 -19.32
CA ILE A 268 -2.80 29.00 -19.40
C ILE A 268 -1.28 28.99 -19.20
N THR A 269 -0.53 29.75 -20.01
CA THR A 269 0.94 29.85 -20.01
C THR A 269 1.70 28.63 -20.58
N ALA A 270 1.02 27.55 -20.98
CA ALA A 270 1.63 26.43 -21.69
C ALA A 270 1.27 26.45 -23.19
N ASP A 271 2.18 25.94 -24.02
CA ASP A 271 1.88 25.67 -25.44
C ASP A 271 0.84 24.56 -25.55
N SER A 272 -0.09 24.69 -26.48
CA SER A 272 -1.20 23.70 -26.65
C SER A 272 -0.72 22.28 -26.98
N ARG A 273 0.50 22.12 -27.50
CA ARG A 273 1.13 20.80 -27.78
C ARG A 273 1.74 20.15 -26.55
N TYR A 274 1.93 20.91 -25.46
CA TYR A 274 2.68 20.43 -24.29
C TYR A 274 2.00 19.23 -23.59
N ALA A 275 0.70 19.30 -23.35
CA ALA A 275 -0.03 18.28 -22.58
C ALA A 275 0.10 16.88 -23.21
N GLU A 276 -0.11 16.79 -24.54
CA GLU A 276 0.00 15.52 -25.27
C GLU A 276 1.45 15.03 -25.32
N ALA A 277 2.41 15.92 -25.58
CA ALA A 277 3.83 15.58 -25.62
C ALA A 277 4.32 15.07 -24.26
N ALA A 278 3.97 15.74 -23.14
CA ALA A 278 4.36 15.37 -21.80
C ALA A 278 3.78 14.00 -21.38
N SER A 279 2.50 13.75 -21.66
CA SER A 279 1.85 12.47 -21.37
C SER A 279 2.48 11.33 -22.18
N ARG A 280 2.79 11.55 -23.44
CA ARG A 280 3.45 10.58 -24.31
C ARG A 280 4.88 10.26 -23.82
N HIS A 281 5.69 11.28 -23.50
CA HIS A 281 7.03 11.04 -22.95
C HIS A 281 6.97 10.33 -21.58
N LEU A 282 5.98 10.64 -20.74
CA LEU A 282 5.80 9.93 -19.48
C LEU A 282 5.46 8.45 -19.71
N ALA A 283 4.61 8.15 -20.70
CA ALA A 283 4.29 6.77 -21.09
C ALA A 283 5.53 6.02 -21.61
N GLU A 284 6.34 6.65 -22.47
CA GLU A 284 7.59 6.08 -22.99
C GLU A 284 8.61 5.78 -21.88
N LEU A 285 8.81 6.71 -20.95
CA LEU A 285 9.76 6.59 -19.84
C LEU A 285 9.38 5.51 -18.82
N THR A 286 8.09 5.25 -18.66
CA THR A 286 7.57 4.36 -17.61
C THR A 286 7.08 3.02 -18.14
N GLY A 287 6.81 2.90 -19.43
CA GLY A 287 6.14 1.74 -20.03
C GLY A 287 4.67 1.60 -19.59
N LEU A 288 4.08 2.67 -19.02
CA LEU A 288 2.69 2.69 -18.55
C LEU A 288 1.79 3.46 -19.53
N PRO A 289 0.49 3.15 -19.61
CA PRO A 289 -0.42 3.75 -20.61
C PRO A 289 -0.90 5.15 -20.21
N PHE A 290 0.03 6.08 -19.93
CA PHE A 290 -0.31 7.46 -19.60
C PHE A 290 -0.95 8.17 -20.79
N VAL A 291 -2.08 8.84 -20.52
CA VAL A 291 -2.84 9.65 -21.47
C VAL A 291 -3.28 10.96 -20.84
N THR A 292 -3.47 11.98 -21.66
CA THR A 292 -4.06 13.25 -21.22
C THR A 292 -5.55 13.07 -20.97
N ALA A 293 -6.06 13.56 -19.85
CA ALA A 293 -7.47 13.54 -19.50
C ALA A 293 -8.32 14.30 -20.54
N PRO A 294 -9.54 13.85 -20.85
CA PRO A 294 -10.39 14.51 -21.83
C PRO A 294 -10.91 15.89 -21.36
N ASP A 295 -11.03 16.10 -20.05
CA ASP A 295 -11.37 17.38 -19.41
C ASP A 295 -10.34 17.70 -18.33
N LEU A 296 -9.43 18.63 -18.65
CA LEU A 296 -8.35 19.02 -17.74
C LEU A 296 -8.85 19.84 -16.53
N ILE A 297 -10.01 20.50 -16.61
CA ILE A 297 -10.60 21.23 -15.47
C ILE A 297 -11.13 20.23 -14.45
N GLU A 298 -11.85 19.24 -14.91
CA GLU A 298 -12.33 18.14 -14.08
C GLU A 298 -11.16 17.40 -13.45
N ALA A 299 -10.19 16.96 -14.25
CA ALA A 299 -9.05 16.18 -13.80
C ALA A 299 -8.07 16.93 -12.86
N THR A 300 -8.19 18.27 -12.77
CA THR A 300 -7.43 19.10 -11.82
C THR A 300 -8.14 19.20 -10.48
N SER A 301 -9.47 19.06 -10.43
CA SER A 301 -10.27 19.20 -9.22
C SER A 301 -10.68 17.85 -8.62
N ASP A 302 -10.94 16.83 -9.45
CA ASP A 302 -11.38 15.51 -8.98
C ASP A 302 -10.23 14.65 -8.48
N THR A 303 -10.41 14.10 -7.29
CA THR A 303 -9.48 13.16 -6.64
C THR A 303 -10.13 11.79 -6.38
N GLY A 304 -11.27 11.51 -7.03
CA GLY A 304 -12.07 10.30 -6.84
C GLY A 304 -11.31 9.01 -7.12
N ILE A 305 -10.36 9.02 -8.05
CA ILE A 305 -9.53 7.85 -8.36
C ILE A 305 -8.68 7.39 -7.16
N PHE A 306 -8.22 8.31 -6.33
CA PHE A 306 -7.48 7.96 -5.10
C PHE A 306 -8.40 7.28 -4.08
N MET A 307 -9.66 7.72 -3.97
CA MET A 307 -10.65 7.08 -3.13
C MET A 307 -10.99 5.66 -3.64
N THR A 308 -11.06 5.47 -4.95
CA THR A 308 -11.27 4.15 -5.56
C THR A 308 -10.14 3.19 -5.21
N LEU A 309 -8.88 3.62 -5.35
CA LEU A 309 -7.72 2.81 -4.95
C LEU A 309 -7.74 2.51 -3.45
N SER A 310 -7.96 3.52 -2.62
CA SER A 310 -8.02 3.38 -1.15
C SER A 310 -9.10 2.39 -0.72
N GLY A 311 -10.32 2.51 -1.28
CA GLY A 311 -11.43 1.59 -1.00
C GLY A 311 -11.13 0.15 -1.42
N THR A 312 -10.44 -0.04 -2.55
CA THR A 312 -10.03 -1.38 -3.01
C THR A 312 -8.92 -1.98 -2.12
N LEU A 313 -7.96 -1.16 -1.67
CA LEU A 313 -6.95 -1.57 -0.68
C LEU A 313 -7.60 -1.96 0.65
N LYS A 314 -8.58 -1.19 1.14
CA LYS A 314 -9.36 -1.54 2.32
C LYS A 314 -10.07 -2.88 2.15
N ARG A 315 -10.73 -3.13 1.01
CA ARG A 315 -11.38 -4.41 0.72
C ARG A 315 -10.38 -5.57 0.81
N ALA A 316 -9.23 -5.46 0.17
CA ALA A 316 -8.18 -6.48 0.22
C ALA A 316 -7.65 -6.68 1.66
N ALA A 317 -7.43 -5.60 2.41
CA ALA A 317 -6.99 -5.64 3.80
C ALA A 317 -8.02 -6.35 4.72
N VAL A 318 -9.31 -6.09 4.55
CA VAL A 318 -10.39 -6.75 5.31
C VAL A 318 -10.42 -8.25 5.05
N LYS A 319 -10.32 -8.68 3.77
CA LYS A 319 -10.28 -10.09 3.40
C LYS A 319 -9.03 -10.78 3.95
N LEU A 320 -7.86 -10.15 3.83
CA LEU A 320 -6.61 -10.68 4.38
C LEU A 320 -6.67 -10.82 5.90
N SER A 321 -7.25 -9.83 6.59
CA SER A 321 -7.47 -9.86 8.05
C SER A 321 -8.40 -11.00 8.46
N LYS A 322 -9.46 -11.26 7.70
CA LYS A 322 -10.36 -12.42 7.94
C LYS A 322 -9.61 -13.73 7.83
N ILE A 323 -8.79 -13.92 6.80
CA ILE A 323 -7.96 -15.11 6.64
C ILE A 323 -7.01 -15.27 7.83
N CYS A 324 -6.36 -14.20 8.28
CA CYS A 324 -5.50 -14.21 9.45
C CYS A 324 -6.23 -14.58 10.73
N ASN A 325 -7.48 -14.13 10.91
CA ASN A 325 -8.32 -14.53 12.05
C ASN A 325 -8.61 -16.04 12.02
N ASP A 326 -8.91 -16.60 10.86
CA ASP A 326 -9.13 -18.03 10.71
C ASP A 326 -7.84 -18.83 11.00
N LEU A 327 -6.70 -18.42 10.48
CA LEU A 327 -5.41 -19.08 10.77
C LEU A 327 -5.09 -19.08 12.27
N ARG A 328 -5.37 -17.97 12.97
CA ARG A 328 -5.19 -17.88 14.43
C ARG A 328 -6.14 -18.80 15.18
N LEU A 329 -7.38 -18.90 14.73
CA LEU A 329 -8.39 -19.75 15.33
C LEU A 329 -8.09 -21.22 15.11
N LEU A 330 -7.79 -21.63 13.87
CA LEU A 330 -7.45 -23.00 13.51
C LEU A 330 -6.19 -23.51 14.25
N SER A 331 -5.22 -22.63 14.52
CA SER A 331 -3.99 -22.96 15.24
C SER A 331 -4.09 -22.79 16.77
N SER A 332 -5.24 -22.43 17.29
CA SER A 332 -5.43 -22.16 18.72
C SER A 332 -5.22 -23.41 19.60
N GLY A 333 -4.66 -23.22 20.78
CA GLY A 333 -4.45 -24.30 21.74
C GLY A 333 -2.98 -24.44 22.14
N PRO A 334 -2.35 -25.64 22.06
CA PRO A 334 -2.79 -26.86 21.36
C PRO A 334 -3.84 -27.72 22.06
N GLN A 335 -3.90 -27.76 23.40
CA GLN A 335 -4.84 -28.66 24.13
C GLN A 335 -6.23 -28.06 24.29
N ALA A 336 -6.32 -26.79 24.67
CA ALA A 336 -7.58 -26.09 24.99
C ALA A 336 -8.15 -25.26 23.82
N GLY A 337 -7.72 -25.51 22.60
CA GLY A 337 -8.21 -24.85 21.38
C GLY A 337 -8.50 -25.84 20.26
N PHE A 338 -8.67 -25.33 19.04
CA PHE A 338 -8.93 -26.18 17.88
C PHE A 338 -7.74 -27.07 17.54
N GLY A 339 -6.56 -26.48 17.41
CA GLY A 339 -5.33 -27.23 17.12
C GLY A 339 -5.41 -28.03 15.83
N GLU A 340 -6.09 -27.53 14.81
CA GLU A 340 -6.26 -28.20 13.51
C GLU A 340 -5.00 -28.08 12.65
N ILE A 341 -4.31 -26.95 12.78
CA ILE A 341 -3.05 -26.64 12.07
C ILE A 341 -1.99 -26.16 13.05
N ASN A 342 -0.74 -26.23 12.65
CA ASN A 342 0.38 -25.59 13.33
C ASN A 342 0.95 -24.49 12.46
N LEU A 343 1.17 -23.31 13.04
CA LEU A 343 1.91 -22.22 12.42
C LEU A 343 3.39 -22.32 12.78
N PRO A 344 4.32 -21.89 11.92
CA PRO A 344 5.75 -21.84 12.24
C PRO A 344 6.02 -21.00 13.50
N ALA A 345 6.79 -21.52 14.44
CA ALA A 345 7.24 -20.78 15.60
C ALA A 345 8.25 -19.71 15.17
N ARG A 346 7.95 -18.44 15.44
CA ARG A 346 8.80 -17.32 15.01
C ARG A 346 9.51 -16.61 16.16
N GLN A 347 8.92 -16.64 17.34
CA GLN A 347 9.52 -16.08 18.56
C GLN A 347 8.93 -16.72 19.81
N ALA A 348 9.61 -16.60 20.94
CA ALA A 348 9.08 -16.99 22.23
C ALA A 348 7.82 -16.17 22.56
N GLY A 349 6.72 -16.86 22.92
CA GLY A 349 5.41 -16.21 23.07
C GLY A 349 5.13 -15.64 24.45
N SER A 350 6.00 -15.88 25.45
CA SER A 350 5.75 -15.47 26.83
C SER A 350 7.03 -15.38 27.65
N SER A 351 7.11 -14.37 28.53
CA SER A 351 8.19 -14.22 29.50
C SER A 351 7.99 -15.13 30.75
N ILE A 352 6.78 -15.67 30.97
CA ILE A 352 6.44 -16.45 32.19
C ILE A 352 5.88 -17.84 31.90
N MET A 353 5.55 -18.17 30.65
CA MET A 353 5.02 -19.47 30.23
C MET A 353 5.99 -20.17 29.27
N PRO A 354 6.88 -21.04 29.75
CA PRO A 354 7.82 -21.76 28.89
C PRO A 354 7.10 -22.56 27.80
N GLY A 355 7.60 -22.48 26.57
CA GLY A 355 7.03 -23.22 25.43
C GLY A 355 5.78 -22.62 24.77
N LYS A 356 5.22 -21.53 25.30
CA LYS A 356 4.12 -20.84 24.62
C LYS A 356 4.61 -20.14 23.35
N VAL A 357 3.93 -20.41 22.23
CA VAL A 357 4.15 -19.75 20.94
C VAL A 357 2.86 -19.08 20.51
N ASN A 358 2.92 -17.80 20.18
CA ASN A 358 1.77 -17.03 19.71
C ASN A 358 1.77 -16.91 18.19
N PRO A 359 0.59 -16.72 17.55
CA PRO A 359 0.45 -16.56 16.10
C PRO A 359 0.80 -15.12 15.66
N VAL A 360 2.02 -14.66 15.98
CA VAL A 360 2.42 -13.24 15.84
C VAL A 360 2.43 -12.72 14.41
N ILE A 361 2.60 -13.60 13.42
CA ILE A 361 2.60 -13.19 12.01
C ILE A 361 1.17 -12.82 11.54
N PRO A 362 0.14 -13.67 11.72
CA PRO A 362 -1.24 -13.23 11.47
C PRO A 362 -1.64 -11.99 12.29
N GLU A 363 -1.17 -11.85 13.53
CA GLU A 363 -1.49 -10.70 14.38
C GLU A 363 -0.94 -9.38 13.81
N VAL A 364 0.30 -9.33 13.35
CA VAL A 364 0.86 -8.10 12.75
C VAL A 364 0.16 -7.77 11.42
N VAL A 365 -0.26 -8.76 10.64
CA VAL A 365 -1.04 -8.55 9.42
C VAL A 365 -2.42 -7.96 9.74
N ASN A 366 -3.09 -8.45 10.81
CA ASN A 366 -4.33 -7.83 11.30
C ASN A 366 -4.12 -6.34 11.66
N GLN A 367 -3.02 -5.99 12.35
CA GLN A 367 -2.71 -4.60 12.70
C GLN A 367 -2.53 -3.72 11.46
N VAL A 368 -1.83 -4.21 10.44
CA VAL A 368 -1.72 -3.49 9.16
C VAL A 368 -3.09 -3.30 8.52
N ALA A 369 -3.94 -4.32 8.51
CA ALA A 369 -5.29 -4.19 7.98
C ALA A 369 -6.10 -3.11 8.71
N PHE A 370 -6.00 -3.02 10.04
CA PHE A 370 -6.68 -1.97 10.82
C PHE A 370 -6.19 -0.58 10.45
N THR A 371 -4.88 -0.41 10.22
CA THR A 371 -4.34 0.90 9.79
C THR A 371 -4.78 1.28 8.37
N VAL A 372 -4.88 0.32 7.44
CA VAL A 372 -5.40 0.57 6.08
C VAL A 372 -6.89 0.97 6.12
N ILE A 373 -7.69 0.35 6.98
CA ILE A 373 -9.10 0.73 7.19
C ILE A 373 -9.19 2.19 7.70
N GLY A 374 -8.35 2.57 8.65
CA GLY A 374 -8.29 3.94 9.15
C GLY A 374 -7.80 4.95 8.10
N ALA A 375 -6.81 4.56 7.30
CA ALA A 375 -6.29 5.37 6.19
C ALA A 375 -7.37 5.67 5.13
N ASP A 376 -8.22 4.69 4.81
CA ASP A 376 -9.33 4.89 3.87
C ASP A 376 -10.35 5.93 4.36
N ALA A 377 -10.65 5.97 5.64
CA ALA A 377 -11.49 7.01 6.20
C ALA A 377 -10.84 8.41 6.07
N THR A 378 -9.53 8.51 6.28
CA THR A 378 -8.76 9.75 6.07
C THR A 378 -8.79 10.19 4.60
N VAL A 379 -8.56 9.26 3.66
CA VAL A 379 -8.63 9.54 2.22
C VAL A 379 -10.02 10.01 1.82
N THR A 380 -11.07 9.34 2.29
CA THR A 380 -12.47 9.71 1.99
C THR A 380 -12.76 11.15 2.43
N ALA A 381 -12.38 11.53 3.66
CA ALA A 381 -12.56 12.88 4.16
C ALA A 381 -11.76 13.93 3.37
N ALA A 382 -10.53 13.60 2.98
CA ALA A 382 -9.66 14.49 2.21
C ALA A 382 -10.15 14.69 0.76
N VAL A 383 -10.69 13.65 0.14
CA VAL A 383 -11.30 13.73 -1.21
C VAL A 383 -12.55 14.60 -1.19
N GLU A 384 -13.44 14.43 -0.19
CA GLU A 384 -14.67 15.23 -0.03
C GLU A 384 -14.36 16.70 0.22
N ALA A 385 -13.26 17.02 0.92
CA ALA A 385 -12.93 18.37 1.34
C ALA A 385 -12.37 19.26 0.20
N GLY A 386 -12.19 18.76 -1.03
CA GLY A 386 -11.81 19.55 -2.20
C GLY A 386 -12.83 20.66 -2.49
N GLN A 387 -12.35 21.82 -2.94
CA GLN A 387 -13.20 22.99 -3.21
C GLN A 387 -12.87 23.60 -4.57
N LEU A 388 -13.90 23.86 -5.37
CA LEU A 388 -13.81 24.51 -6.67
C LEU A 388 -12.85 23.72 -7.62
N GLN A 389 -11.80 24.34 -8.13
CA GLN A 389 -10.96 23.81 -9.20
C GLN A 389 -9.70 23.06 -8.70
N LEU A 390 -9.56 22.79 -7.39
CA LEU A 390 -8.40 22.10 -6.83
C LEU A 390 -8.73 21.41 -5.51
N ASN A 391 -8.15 20.24 -5.26
CA ASN A 391 -8.14 19.63 -3.94
C ASN A 391 -6.80 19.93 -3.23
N ALA A 392 -6.84 20.71 -2.14
CA ALA A 392 -5.65 21.09 -1.39
C ALA A 392 -5.08 19.99 -0.48
N PHE A 393 -5.79 18.85 -0.34
CA PHE A 393 -5.47 17.79 0.62
C PHE A 393 -4.77 16.57 0.00
N GLU A 394 -4.30 16.65 -1.24
CA GLU A 394 -3.53 15.60 -1.90
C GLU A 394 -2.31 15.11 -1.10
N PRO A 395 -1.56 15.93 -0.34
CA PRO A 395 -0.44 15.42 0.46
C PRO A 395 -0.84 14.36 1.50
N VAL A 396 -1.97 14.51 2.19
CA VAL A 396 -2.45 13.49 3.13
C VAL A 396 -3.02 12.26 2.40
N ILE A 397 -3.64 12.44 1.25
CA ILE A 397 -4.09 11.34 0.37
C ILE A 397 -2.87 10.52 -0.06
N ALA A 398 -1.85 11.18 -0.59
CA ALA A 398 -0.61 10.55 -1.06
C ALA A 398 0.08 9.74 0.05
N SER A 399 0.32 10.36 1.21
CA SER A 399 0.99 9.68 2.32
C SER A 399 0.22 8.48 2.84
N SER A 400 -1.11 8.59 2.96
CA SER A 400 -1.99 7.51 3.45
C SER A 400 -2.00 6.30 2.52
N ILE A 401 -2.13 6.52 1.21
CA ILE A 401 -2.19 5.43 0.23
C ILE A 401 -0.81 4.81 0.00
N LEU A 402 0.26 5.60 -0.16
CA LEU A 402 1.61 5.09 -0.36
C LEU A 402 2.08 4.26 0.85
N GLN A 403 1.77 4.69 2.07
CA GLN A 403 2.04 3.92 3.27
C GLN A 403 1.24 2.61 3.29
N SER A 404 -0.04 2.65 2.94
CA SER A 404 -0.91 1.47 2.87
C SER A 404 -0.39 0.45 1.86
N LEU A 405 0.02 0.89 0.66
CA LEU A 405 0.63 0.04 -0.36
C LEU A 405 1.91 -0.64 0.15
N ALA A 406 2.83 0.12 0.74
CA ALA A 406 4.08 -0.41 1.26
C ALA A 406 3.86 -1.43 2.39
N TRP A 407 2.98 -1.12 3.33
CA TRP A 407 2.72 -2.01 4.47
C TRP A 407 1.95 -3.27 4.05
N MET A 408 1.00 -3.15 3.13
CA MET A 408 0.33 -4.33 2.58
C MET A 408 1.30 -5.23 1.80
N THR A 409 2.14 -4.67 0.94
CA THR A 409 3.17 -5.44 0.22
C THR A 409 4.03 -6.26 1.19
N ASN A 410 4.54 -5.60 2.23
CA ASN A 410 5.36 -6.27 3.25
C ASN A 410 4.55 -7.30 4.05
N SER A 411 3.26 -7.07 4.29
CA SER A 411 2.38 -8.01 5.00
C SER A 411 2.12 -9.26 4.18
N PHE A 412 1.86 -9.13 2.88
CA PHE A 412 1.68 -10.28 1.97
C PHE A 412 2.94 -11.15 1.95
N ARG A 413 4.12 -10.53 1.78
CA ARG A 413 5.41 -11.22 1.82
C ARG A 413 5.66 -11.90 3.17
N THR A 414 5.44 -11.18 4.27
CA THR A 414 5.67 -11.69 5.64
C THR A 414 4.73 -12.84 5.95
N LEU A 415 3.45 -12.73 5.61
CA LEU A 415 2.47 -13.80 5.83
C LEU A 415 2.84 -15.06 5.05
N ARG A 416 3.25 -14.91 3.79
CA ARG A 416 3.71 -16.03 2.96
C ARG A 416 4.92 -16.73 3.57
N LEU A 417 6.04 -16.02 3.67
CA LEU A 417 7.34 -16.59 4.03
C LEU A 417 7.41 -17.05 5.48
N ASN A 418 6.76 -16.33 6.40
CA ASN A 418 6.89 -16.55 7.83
C ASN A 418 5.71 -17.33 8.43
N CYS A 419 4.65 -17.58 7.66
CA CYS A 419 3.49 -18.32 8.14
C CYS A 419 3.04 -19.38 7.14
N VAL A 420 2.42 -18.99 6.01
CA VAL A 420 1.69 -19.91 5.14
C VAL A 420 2.56 -21.04 4.59
N ASP A 421 3.76 -20.75 4.10
CA ASP A 421 4.67 -21.76 3.52
C ASP A 421 5.01 -22.89 4.52
N GLY A 422 5.04 -22.59 5.80
CA GLY A 422 5.41 -23.54 6.86
C GLY A 422 4.24 -24.10 7.67
N ILE A 423 2.98 -23.88 7.28
CA ILE A 423 1.82 -24.47 7.96
C ILE A 423 1.82 -25.99 7.80
N THR A 424 1.50 -26.71 8.89
CA THR A 424 1.28 -28.16 8.88
C THR A 424 -0.09 -28.51 9.45
N ALA A 425 -0.66 -29.64 9.03
CA ALA A 425 -1.95 -30.14 9.52
C ALA A 425 -1.77 -31.13 10.68
N ASN A 426 -2.60 -31.03 11.69
CA ASN A 426 -2.69 -32.01 12.79
C ASN A 426 -3.68 -33.13 12.41
N ARG A 427 -3.25 -34.03 11.52
CA ARG A 427 -4.09 -35.05 10.87
C ARG A 427 -4.84 -35.93 11.87
N ASP A 428 -4.16 -36.44 12.92
CA ASP A 428 -4.78 -37.29 13.93
C ASP A 428 -5.89 -36.58 14.71
N ARG A 429 -5.66 -35.31 15.05
CA ARG A 429 -6.64 -34.47 15.73
C ARG A 429 -7.87 -34.22 14.86
N LEU A 430 -7.67 -33.88 13.60
CA LEU A 430 -8.75 -33.71 12.63
C LEU A 430 -9.55 -34.98 12.43
N ALA A 431 -8.89 -36.12 12.28
CA ALA A 431 -9.55 -37.41 12.17
C ALA A 431 -10.39 -37.74 13.41
N ALA A 432 -9.87 -37.47 14.62
CA ALA A 432 -10.62 -37.67 15.87
C ALA A 432 -11.84 -36.74 15.96
N MET A 433 -11.72 -35.48 15.54
CA MET A 433 -12.86 -34.54 15.49
C MET A 433 -13.94 -35.01 14.51
N VAL A 434 -13.56 -35.50 13.34
CA VAL A 434 -14.49 -36.03 12.34
C VAL A 434 -15.22 -37.28 12.94
N ALA A 435 -14.46 -38.19 13.54
CA ALA A 435 -15.03 -39.42 14.11
C ALA A 435 -16.06 -39.16 15.25
N SER A 436 -15.89 -38.06 15.99
CA SER A 436 -16.76 -37.69 17.10
C SER A 436 -17.89 -36.74 16.73
N SER A 437 -17.83 -36.10 15.55
CA SER A 437 -18.83 -35.07 15.14
C SER A 437 -20.13 -35.72 14.67
N VAL A 438 -21.25 -35.20 15.15
CA VAL A 438 -22.58 -35.52 14.63
C VAL A 438 -22.81 -35.01 13.23
N GLY A 439 -22.09 -33.97 12.81
CA GLY A 439 -22.18 -33.38 11.47
C GLY A 439 -21.85 -34.33 10.32
N VAL A 440 -21.09 -35.41 10.61
CA VAL A 440 -20.76 -36.50 9.67
C VAL A 440 -22.01 -37.15 9.07
N ILE A 441 -23.11 -37.21 9.80
CA ILE A 441 -24.35 -37.84 9.34
C ILE A 441 -24.91 -37.18 8.08
N THR A 442 -24.64 -35.88 7.87
CA THR A 442 -25.13 -35.13 6.71
C THR A 442 -24.58 -35.69 5.40
N ALA A 443 -23.36 -36.21 5.39
CA ALA A 443 -22.76 -36.86 4.23
C ALA A 443 -23.43 -38.20 3.88
N LEU A 444 -24.15 -38.81 4.85
CA LEU A 444 -24.84 -40.08 4.69
C LEU A 444 -26.30 -39.90 4.26
N ILE A 445 -26.90 -38.71 4.35
CA ILE A 445 -28.31 -38.45 4.01
C ILE A 445 -28.70 -38.99 2.62
N PRO A 446 -27.89 -38.87 1.58
CA PRO A 446 -28.23 -39.39 0.25
C PRO A 446 -28.50 -40.91 0.23
N VAL A 447 -27.94 -41.64 1.17
CA VAL A 447 -28.05 -43.11 1.28
C VAL A 447 -29.13 -43.51 2.27
N ILE A 448 -29.14 -42.90 3.48
CA ILE A 448 -30.02 -43.32 4.57
C ILE A 448 -31.33 -42.53 4.70
N GLY A 449 -31.42 -41.39 3.98
CA GLY A 449 -32.55 -40.47 4.07
C GLY A 449 -32.51 -39.53 5.29
N TYR A 450 -33.23 -38.42 5.20
CA TYR A 450 -33.21 -37.36 6.21
C TYR A 450 -33.80 -37.76 7.54
N GLU A 451 -34.93 -38.53 7.53
CA GLU A 451 -35.60 -38.91 8.77
C GLU A 451 -34.77 -39.85 9.66
N GLU A 452 -34.13 -40.87 9.05
CA GLU A 452 -33.24 -41.76 9.77
C GLU A 452 -31.98 -41.03 10.25
N ALA A 453 -31.42 -40.18 9.41
CA ALA A 453 -30.30 -39.32 9.81
C ALA A 453 -30.64 -38.43 11.02
N ALA A 454 -31.83 -37.82 11.06
CA ALA A 454 -32.28 -36.99 12.18
C ALA A 454 -32.48 -37.79 13.48
N LYS A 455 -32.98 -39.04 13.39
CA LYS A 455 -33.11 -39.94 14.57
C LYS A 455 -31.73 -40.31 15.13
N LEU A 456 -30.82 -40.72 14.27
CA LEU A 456 -29.47 -41.12 14.67
C LEU A 456 -28.65 -39.93 15.20
N ALA A 457 -28.81 -38.73 14.63
CA ALA A 457 -28.20 -37.51 15.17
C ALA A 457 -28.66 -37.21 16.60
N LYS A 458 -29.95 -37.30 16.90
CA LYS A 458 -30.48 -37.14 18.26
C LYS A 458 -29.95 -38.22 19.21
N GLN A 459 -29.84 -39.46 18.76
CA GLN A 459 -29.30 -40.56 19.56
C GLN A 459 -27.81 -40.33 19.86
N ALA A 460 -27.01 -39.92 18.86
CA ALA A 460 -25.60 -39.59 19.05
C ALA A 460 -25.41 -38.46 20.08
N LEU A 461 -26.17 -37.37 19.98
CA LEU A 461 -26.13 -36.28 20.95
C LEU A 461 -26.51 -36.69 22.36
N ALA A 462 -27.46 -37.60 22.51
CA ALA A 462 -27.93 -38.08 23.82
C ALA A 462 -26.98 -39.10 24.47
N THR A 463 -26.30 -39.91 23.67
CA THR A 463 -25.50 -41.05 24.17
C THR A 463 -23.98 -40.80 24.05
N GLY A 464 -23.54 -39.87 23.24
CA GLY A 464 -22.15 -39.71 22.89
C GLY A 464 -21.60 -40.80 21.96
N ALA A 465 -22.46 -41.69 21.43
CA ALA A 465 -22.04 -42.76 20.54
C ALA A 465 -21.68 -42.24 19.16
N PRO A 466 -20.58 -42.71 18.51
CA PRO A 466 -20.18 -42.30 17.17
C PRO A 466 -21.28 -42.62 16.15
N ILE A 467 -21.54 -41.68 15.23
CA ILE A 467 -22.50 -41.84 14.12
C ILE A 467 -22.23 -43.11 13.32
N ARG A 468 -20.97 -43.39 13.03
CA ARG A 468 -20.51 -44.58 12.29
C ARG A 468 -21.05 -45.88 12.91
N GLU A 469 -20.97 -45.98 14.21
CA GLU A 469 -21.47 -47.16 14.95
C GLU A 469 -22.99 -47.22 14.94
N LEU A 470 -23.67 -46.12 15.16
CA LEU A 470 -25.13 -46.05 15.19
C LEU A 470 -25.77 -46.41 13.85
N VAL A 471 -25.17 -45.94 12.71
CA VAL A 471 -25.65 -46.27 11.37
C VAL A 471 -25.51 -47.77 11.09
N VAL A 472 -24.41 -48.39 11.48
CA VAL A 472 -24.19 -49.84 11.31
C VAL A 472 -25.10 -50.67 12.25
N GLN A 473 -25.24 -50.26 13.50
CA GLN A 473 -26.17 -50.92 14.46
C GLN A 473 -27.63 -50.86 14.00
N ALA A 474 -28.03 -49.77 13.34
CA ALA A 474 -29.35 -49.64 12.74
C ALA A 474 -29.54 -50.47 11.44
N GLY A 475 -28.49 -51.14 10.96
CA GLY A 475 -28.52 -51.95 9.75
C GLY A 475 -28.69 -51.14 8.44
N LEU A 476 -28.36 -49.83 8.46
CA LEU A 476 -28.55 -48.94 7.31
C LEU A 476 -27.38 -48.98 6.33
N MET A 477 -26.16 -49.18 6.83
CA MET A 477 -24.94 -49.24 6.02
C MET A 477 -23.95 -50.21 6.72
N SER A 478 -22.99 -50.75 5.93
CA SER A 478 -21.84 -51.45 6.49
C SER A 478 -20.77 -50.45 6.95
N PHE A 479 -19.80 -50.91 7.78
CA PHE A 479 -18.64 -50.06 8.12
C PHE A 479 -17.86 -49.60 6.90
N GLU A 480 -17.69 -50.48 5.90
CA GLU A 480 -17.00 -50.20 4.66
C GLU A 480 -17.71 -49.09 3.84
N ASP A 481 -19.05 -49.15 3.76
CA ASP A 481 -19.86 -48.17 3.05
C ASP A 481 -19.83 -46.80 3.72
N VAL A 482 -19.88 -46.74 5.06
CA VAL A 482 -19.74 -45.49 5.81
C VAL A 482 -18.36 -44.87 5.58
N ASP A 483 -17.31 -45.68 5.70
CA ASP A 483 -15.92 -45.20 5.46
C ASP A 483 -15.74 -44.75 4.02
N ALA A 484 -16.32 -45.46 3.05
CA ALA A 484 -16.31 -45.09 1.65
C ALA A 484 -17.08 -43.78 1.37
N ALA A 485 -18.19 -43.52 2.08
CA ALA A 485 -18.95 -42.28 1.95
C ALA A 485 -18.20 -41.05 2.50
N LEU A 486 -17.27 -41.28 3.42
CA LEU A 486 -16.48 -40.23 4.08
C LEU A 486 -15.09 -40.05 3.48
N GLN A 487 -14.78 -40.68 2.36
CA GLN A 487 -13.52 -40.46 1.66
C GLN A 487 -13.41 -39.03 1.12
N PRO A 488 -12.23 -38.43 1.18
CA PRO A 488 -12.00 -37.05 0.71
C PRO A 488 -12.55 -36.77 -0.70
N GLU A 489 -12.41 -37.73 -1.61
CA GLU A 489 -12.85 -37.62 -3.00
C GLU A 489 -14.38 -37.47 -3.12
N LYS A 490 -15.14 -38.06 -2.20
CA LYS A 490 -16.61 -37.94 -2.17
C LYS A 490 -17.08 -36.67 -1.49
N LEU A 491 -16.32 -36.20 -0.50
CA LEU A 491 -16.59 -34.97 0.22
C LEU A 491 -16.19 -33.72 -0.60
N SER A 492 -15.23 -33.87 -1.52
CA SER A 492 -14.74 -32.80 -2.40
C SER A 492 -15.57 -32.59 -3.67
N ASN A 493 -16.61 -33.42 -3.93
CA ASN A 493 -17.52 -33.26 -5.05
C ASN A 493 -18.50 -32.07 -4.85
N SER A 494 -18.00 -30.90 -4.53
CA SER A 494 -18.65 -29.64 -4.82
C SER A 494 -18.45 -29.41 -6.33
N GLY A 495 -19.50 -29.54 -7.12
CA GLY A 495 -19.47 -29.42 -8.57
C GLY A 495 -18.62 -28.24 -9.02
N GLY A 496 -17.65 -28.53 -9.87
CA GLY A 496 -16.85 -27.56 -10.59
C GLY A 496 -17.68 -26.74 -11.56
#